data_39617f80c5a03a6d43bee8a073b1137c
#
_entry.id   39617f80c5a03a6d43bee8a073b1137c
#
_cell.length_a   1.000
_cell.length_b   1.000
_cell.length_c   1.000
_cell.angle_alpha   90.00
_cell.angle_beta   90.00
_cell.angle_gamma   90.00
#
_symmetry.space_group_name_H-M   'P 1'
#
loop_
_entity.id
_entity.type
_entity.pdbx_description
1 polymer ?
#
loop_
_entity_poly.entity_id
_entity_poly.type
_entity_poly.pdbx_seq_one_letter_code
_entity_poly.pdbx_strand_id
1 'polypeptide(L)'
;MSKIYIPLILAILLSLPVITAHGQAKPTQSVYKNIITAKGDRLMDGDKEFRFMGLAAPNIQQNESQIRVDRTNRFPDEYEIRDILGGIQRIGGLATRTFSLSVYSPDDKEMPVYITARRTYNEEAFQCLDRVIALSHEYNVRLIIPFIASQSFGGIRGVDEFSTLSGKPKGSFWTDEEVKADYRHFLDFILNRKNTVNGILYKNDPAILCWQLGNEFGSYPGDRGLSYDEWSPKILAWSLEMAAYIKKVDPNHLIMEAGGADRKALLADPNIDIISDHLYEYWNRMGGKPWQLSPIAKASREECKGKKPLMVDEFGLGSTENLRELMKTIREENIVGGLMWSIRGHRRDGGWYYHNEGGTTVNSFHVPGFTAGYVYEETRLLDLLRTEAFLIRGIEPEPVAKPTPAPVLMQKGDGFTWRGSTGAASYTIERAENADGPWKVLAVGLEDSVIADVTNYEHTPQASEATILYYDESRKPGISYFYRLKGSNVAGDSGFSNVLEIK
;
A
#
# COMPACT_ATOMS: atom_id res chain seq x y z
N MET A 1 -5.97 -87.17 4.09
CA MET A 1 -5.58 -86.04 4.93
C MET A 1 -5.19 -84.88 4.03
N SER A 2 -6.16 -84.03 3.70
CA SER A 2 -5.96 -82.85 2.85
C SER A 2 -5.83 -81.63 3.76
N LYS A 3 -4.69 -80.91 3.60
CA LYS A 3 -4.44 -79.66 4.33
C LYS A 3 -5.04 -78.51 3.50
N ILE A 4 -5.98 -77.77 4.12
CA ILE A 4 -6.58 -76.57 3.61
C ILE A 4 -5.66 -75.37 3.96
N TYR A 5 -5.13 -74.70 3.00
CA TYR A 5 -4.44 -73.40 3.18
C TYR A 5 -5.46 -72.28 3.04
N ILE A 6 -5.57 -71.43 4.10
CA ILE A 6 -6.33 -70.17 4.07
C ILE A 6 -5.34 -69.05 3.79
N PRO A 7 -5.49 -68.23 2.73
CA PRO A 7 -4.65 -67.06 2.53
C PRO A 7 -5.11 -65.90 3.41
N LEU A 8 -4.16 -65.37 4.16
CA LEU A 8 -4.33 -64.15 4.97
C LEU A 8 -4.34 -62.95 4.02
N ILE A 9 -5.49 -62.30 3.85
CA ILE A 9 -5.60 -61.05 3.10
C ILE A 9 -5.21 -59.91 4.01
N LEU A 10 -4.05 -59.31 3.77
CA LEU A 10 -3.56 -58.12 4.45
C LEU A 10 -4.27 -56.90 3.85
N ALA A 11 -5.23 -56.31 4.53
CA ALA A 11 -5.87 -55.07 4.13
C ALA A 11 -4.93 -53.91 4.43
N ILE A 12 -4.34 -53.33 3.38
CA ILE A 12 -3.59 -52.09 3.47
C ILE A 12 -4.62 -50.94 3.48
N LEU A 13 -4.83 -50.36 4.64
CA LEU A 13 -5.56 -49.10 4.80
C LEU A 13 -4.71 -47.95 4.23
N LEU A 14 -4.96 -47.56 3.00
CA LEU A 14 -4.46 -46.32 2.44
C LEU A 14 -5.22 -45.15 3.11
N SER A 15 -4.56 -44.48 4.05
CA SER A 15 -5.03 -43.18 4.52
C SER A 15 -4.84 -42.12 3.44
N LEU A 16 -5.91 -41.83 2.73
CA LEU A 16 -5.97 -40.64 1.86
C LEU A 16 -5.91 -39.36 2.76
N PRO A 17 -5.06 -38.39 2.43
CA PRO A 17 -5.13 -37.13 3.15
C PRO A 17 -6.49 -36.49 2.88
N VAL A 18 -7.21 -36.16 3.94
CA VAL A 18 -8.41 -35.32 3.87
C VAL A 18 -7.95 -33.95 3.42
N ILE A 19 -8.10 -33.66 2.14
CA ILE A 19 -8.01 -32.28 1.62
C ILE A 19 -9.25 -31.57 2.20
N THR A 20 -9.05 -30.85 3.29
CA THR A 20 -10.04 -29.87 3.74
C THR A 20 -10.21 -28.86 2.63
N ALA A 21 -11.31 -28.99 1.89
CA ALA A 21 -11.75 -27.92 0.98
C ALA A 21 -11.88 -26.65 1.84
N HIS A 22 -11.00 -25.71 1.61
CA HIS A 22 -11.20 -24.34 2.10
C HIS A 22 -12.49 -23.88 1.46
N GLY A 23 -13.53 -23.77 2.28
CA GLY A 23 -14.80 -23.25 1.83
C GLY A 23 -14.55 -21.89 1.19
N GLN A 24 -14.95 -21.72 -0.06
CA GLN A 24 -14.96 -20.41 -0.70
C GLN A 24 -15.71 -19.47 0.25
N ALA A 25 -15.00 -18.47 0.78
CA ALA A 25 -15.60 -17.42 1.55
C ALA A 25 -16.73 -16.84 0.69
N LYS A 26 -17.92 -16.69 1.28
CA LYS A 26 -19.04 -16.04 0.57
C LYS A 26 -18.53 -14.68 0.10
N PRO A 27 -18.83 -14.28 -1.16
CA PRO A 27 -18.42 -12.97 -1.63
C PRO A 27 -18.92 -11.91 -0.64
N THR A 28 -18.02 -11.14 -0.10
CA THR A 28 -18.35 -10.06 0.83
C THR A 28 -19.22 -9.07 0.09
N GLN A 29 -20.36 -8.73 0.67
CA GLN A 29 -21.27 -7.77 0.03
C GLN A 29 -20.56 -6.42 -0.02
N SER A 30 -20.40 -5.87 -1.23
CA SER A 30 -19.81 -4.55 -1.43
C SER A 30 -20.52 -3.49 -0.60
N VAL A 31 -19.76 -2.66 0.12
CA VAL A 31 -20.29 -1.49 0.80
C VAL A 31 -20.57 -0.33 -0.18
N TYR A 32 -19.96 -0.38 -1.37
CA TYR A 32 -20.10 0.65 -2.38
C TYR A 32 -21.36 0.47 -3.22
N LYS A 33 -22.06 1.57 -3.46
CA LYS A 33 -23.28 1.60 -4.30
C LYS A 33 -23.01 2.22 -5.67
N ASN A 34 -22.00 3.07 -5.76
CA ASN A 34 -21.71 3.86 -6.96
C ASN A 34 -20.23 3.80 -7.29
N ILE A 35 -19.89 3.95 -8.56
CA ILE A 35 -18.58 4.36 -9.02
C ILE A 35 -18.48 5.87 -8.81
N ILE A 36 -17.30 6.37 -8.41
CA ILE A 36 -17.06 7.79 -8.21
C ILE A 36 -17.09 8.51 -9.56
N THR A 37 -17.74 9.67 -9.60
CA THR A 37 -17.81 10.53 -10.77
C THR A 37 -17.25 11.92 -10.47
N ALA A 38 -16.92 12.69 -11.50
CA ALA A 38 -16.53 14.09 -11.40
C ALA A 38 -17.67 15.00 -11.83
N LYS A 39 -17.89 16.10 -11.08
CA LYS A 39 -18.83 17.16 -11.43
C LYS A 39 -18.17 18.53 -11.21
N GLY A 40 -17.73 19.16 -12.30
CA GLY A 40 -16.88 20.34 -12.23
C GLY A 40 -15.57 19.96 -11.52
N ASP A 41 -15.24 20.67 -10.45
CA ASP A 41 -14.05 20.47 -9.65
C ASP A 41 -14.25 19.62 -8.37
N ARG A 42 -15.29 18.77 -8.35
CA ARG A 42 -15.68 17.91 -7.24
C ARG A 42 -15.73 16.44 -7.62
N LEU A 43 -15.45 15.57 -6.67
CA LEU A 43 -15.76 14.13 -6.78
C LEU A 43 -17.11 13.85 -6.14
N MET A 44 -17.87 12.91 -6.73
CA MET A 44 -19.21 12.56 -6.29
C MET A 44 -19.35 11.05 -6.08
N ASP A 45 -19.97 10.64 -4.96
CA ASP A 45 -20.49 9.29 -4.73
C ASP A 45 -22.02 9.33 -4.84
N GLY A 46 -22.52 9.06 -6.04
CA GLY A 46 -23.91 9.34 -6.38
C GLY A 46 -24.17 10.85 -6.35
N ASP A 47 -25.08 11.29 -5.49
CA ASP A 47 -25.45 12.70 -5.29
C ASP A 47 -24.69 13.40 -4.17
N LYS A 48 -23.81 12.67 -3.44
CA LYS A 48 -23.01 13.21 -2.34
C LYS A 48 -21.61 13.56 -2.79
N GLU A 49 -21.09 14.69 -2.30
CA GLU A 49 -19.68 15.04 -2.50
C GLU A 49 -18.79 14.02 -1.78
N PHE A 50 -17.76 13.55 -2.49
CA PHE A 50 -16.77 12.62 -1.96
C PHE A 50 -15.42 13.34 -1.77
N ARG A 51 -15.02 13.48 -0.52
CA ARG A 51 -13.73 14.06 -0.14
C ARG A 51 -13.07 13.17 0.90
N PHE A 52 -11.73 13.14 0.89
CA PHE A 52 -10.98 12.27 1.79
C PHE A 52 -9.60 12.81 2.10
N MET A 53 -9.05 12.31 3.20
CA MET A 53 -7.63 12.43 3.54
C MET A 53 -7.17 11.10 4.13
N GLY A 54 -5.91 10.71 3.88
CA GLY A 54 -5.43 9.41 4.31
C GLY A 54 -3.95 9.20 4.01
N LEU A 55 -3.55 7.95 3.92
CA LEU A 55 -2.19 7.50 3.64
C LEU A 55 -2.13 6.83 2.27
N ALA A 56 -1.07 7.09 1.51
CA ALA A 56 -0.71 6.25 0.36
C ALA A 56 -0.17 4.90 0.86
N ALA A 57 -0.49 3.83 0.15
CA ALA A 57 -0.13 2.45 0.51
C ALA A 57 0.65 1.73 -0.59
N PRO A 58 1.88 2.15 -0.89
CA PRO A 58 2.66 1.60 -2.00
C PRO A 58 2.94 0.09 -1.86
N ASN A 59 2.99 -0.44 -0.64
CA ASN A 59 3.27 -1.85 -0.39
C ASN A 59 2.03 -2.76 -0.38
N ILE A 60 0.84 -2.22 -0.66
CA ILE A 60 -0.39 -3.01 -0.52
C ILE A 60 -0.54 -4.11 -1.58
N GLN A 61 0.02 -3.92 -2.79
CA GLN A 61 -0.04 -4.90 -3.87
C GLN A 61 1.30 -5.57 -4.20
N GLN A 62 2.40 -5.03 -3.70
CA GLN A 62 3.74 -5.55 -3.89
C GLN A 62 4.63 -5.02 -2.78
N ASN A 63 5.25 -5.91 -2.01
CA ASN A 63 6.27 -5.51 -1.07
C ASN A 63 7.54 -5.20 -1.86
N GLU A 64 7.78 -3.93 -2.09
CA GLU A 64 9.01 -3.48 -2.69
C GLU A 64 10.11 -3.42 -1.64
N SER A 65 11.22 -4.06 -1.92
CA SER A 65 12.44 -3.82 -1.20
C SER A 65 13.10 -2.57 -1.77
N GLN A 66 12.50 -1.43 -1.50
CA GLN A 66 13.25 -0.23 -1.74
C GLN A 66 14.43 -0.18 -0.76
N ILE A 67 15.53 -0.76 -1.25
CA ILE A 67 16.85 -0.30 -0.91
C ILE A 67 17.19 -0.33 0.58
N ARG A 68 17.89 -1.37 0.99
CA ARG A 68 18.75 -1.43 2.17
C ARG A 68 18.15 -1.81 3.51
N VAL A 69 16.87 -1.57 3.80
CA VAL A 69 16.30 -1.85 5.13
C VAL A 69 15.51 -3.16 5.16
N ASP A 70 14.73 -3.45 4.15
CA ASP A 70 13.90 -4.66 4.10
C ASP A 70 13.95 -5.32 2.71
N ARG A 71 14.87 -6.21 2.49
CA ARG A 71 15.05 -6.93 1.21
C ARG A 71 13.96 -7.96 0.91
N THR A 72 12.75 -7.76 1.42
CA THR A 72 11.66 -8.70 1.22
C THR A 72 10.92 -8.41 -0.08
N ASN A 73 11.31 -9.07 -1.15
CA ASN A 73 10.67 -8.98 -2.46
C ASN A 73 9.58 -10.03 -2.56
N ARG A 74 8.34 -9.69 -2.28
CA ARG A 74 7.21 -10.61 -2.38
C ARG A 74 5.88 -9.89 -2.52
N PHE A 75 4.85 -10.64 -2.90
CA PHE A 75 3.47 -10.15 -2.80
C PHE A 75 2.97 -10.28 -1.36
N PRO A 76 2.25 -9.27 -0.83
CA PRO A 76 1.62 -9.35 0.47
C PRO A 76 0.56 -10.46 0.52
N ASP A 77 0.43 -11.08 1.69
CA ASP A 77 -0.67 -12.00 1.95
C ASP A 77 -1.93 -11.26 2.44
N GLU A 78 -2.99 -12.01 2.68
CA GLU A 78 -4.25 -11.43 3.13
C GLU A 78 -4.13 -10.69 4.47
N TYR A 79 -3.30 -11.19 5.40
CA TYR A 79 -3.06 -10.52 6.68
C TYR A 79 -2.41 -9.14 6.48
N GLU A 80 -1.38 -9.07 5.66
CA GLU A 80 -0.64 -7.83 5.38
C GLU A 80 -1.53 -6.80 4.66
N ILE A 81 -2.37 -7.25 3.70
CA ILE A 81 -3.34 -6.37 3.03
C ILE A 81 -4.39 -5.85 4.02
N ARG A 82 -4.96 -6.72 4.86
CA ARG A 82 -5.95 -6.36 5.87
C ARG A 82 -5.40 -5.39 6.90
N ASP A 83 -4.15 -5.56 7.31
CA ASP A 83 -3.49 -4.68 8.26
C ASP A 83 -3.33 -3.26 7.70
N ILE A 84 -2.87 -3.13 6.46
CA ILE A 84 -2.76 -1.83 5.77
C ILE A 84 -4.13 -1.16 5.63
N LEU A 85 -5.13 -1.87 5.10
CA LEU A 85 -6.48 -1.32 4.92
C LEU A 85 -7.13 -0.96 6.25
N GLY A 86 -6.92 -1.80 7.28
CA GLY A 86 -7.39 -1.54 8.64
C GLY A 86 -6.72 -0.31 9.27
N GLY A 87 -5.43 -0.12 9.02
CA GLY A 87 -4.70 1.09 9.43
C GLY A 87 -5.29 2.34 8.79
N ILE A 88 -5.52 2.32 7.47
CA ILE A 88 -6.13 3.43 6.72
C ILE A 88 -7.54 3.73 7.25
N GLN A 89 -8.37 2.70 7.45
CA GLN A 89 -9.71 2.88 8.00
C GLN A 89 -9.69 3.51 9.40
N ARG A 90 -8.76 3.10 10.28
CA ARG A 90 -8.62 3.61 11.66
C ARG A 90 -8.28 5.09 11.73
N ILE A 91 -7.53 5.60 10.76
CA ILE A 91 -7.29 7.04 10.64
C ILE A 91 -8.41 7.80 9.91
N GLY A 92 -9.50 7.15 9.57
CA GLY A 92 -10.64 7.75 8.87
C GLY A 92 -10.46 7.89 7.36
N GLY A 93 -9.45 7.26 6.76
CA GLY A 93 -9.21 7.27 5.33
C GLY A 93 -10.30 6.51 4.56
N LEU A 94 -10.78 7.08 3.46
CA LEU A 94 -11.78 6.48 2.56
C LEU A 94 -11.20 6.08 1.21
N ALA A 95 -9.98 6.49 0.93
CA ALA A 95 -9.24 6.09 -0.25
C ALA A 95 -7.75 5.97 0.05
N THR A 96 -7.07 5.20 -0.75
CA THR A 96 -5.62 5.08 -0.75
C THR A 96 -5.11 4.95 -2.18
N ARG A 97 -3.84 5.29 -2.37
CA ARG A 97 -3.13 5.08 -3.63
C ARG A 97 -2.19 3.89 -3.48
N THR A 98 -2.31 2.94 -4.36
CA THR A 98 -1.34 1.85 -4.51
C THR A 98 -0.04 2.40 -5.13
N PHE A 99 0.86 1.53 -5.56
CA PHE A 99 1.97 1.96 -6.40
C PHE A 99 1.83 1.44 -7.83
N SER A 100 2.76 1.85 -8.70
CA SER A 100 2.77 1.47 -10.10
C SER A 100 2.98 -0.04 -10.27
N LEU A 101 2.42 -0.60 -11.34
CA LEU A 101 2.59 -2.00 -11.69
C LEU A 101 3.97 -2.19 -12.31
N SER A 102 4.84 -2.89 -11.61
CA SER A 102 6.25 -3.02 -11.95
C SER A 102 6.50 -3.86 -13.20
N VAL A 103 7.55 -3.50 -13.92
CA VAL A 103 7.98 -4.14 -15.18
C VAL A 103 9.28 -4.90 -14.94
N TYR A 104 9.44 -6.07 -15.56
CA TYR A 104 10.66 -6.86 -15.45
C TYR A 104 11.89 -6.12 -15.95
N SER A 105 12.97 -6.23 -15.18
CA SER A 105 14.32 -5.82 -15.56
C SER A 105 15.31 -6.95 -15.29
N PRO A 106 16.25 -7.20 -16.20
CA PRO A 106 17.31 -8.16 -15.94
C PRO A 106 18.22 -7.78 -14.76
N ASP A 107 18.19 -6.50 -14.34
CA ASP A 107 18.94 -6.01 -13.18
C ASP A 107 18.29 -6.42 -11.84
N ASP A 108 16.99 -6.72 -11.85
CA ASP A 108 16.20 -7.07 -10.66
C ASP A 108 15.52 -8.44 -10.81
N LYS A 109 16.27 -9.46 -11.17
CA LYS A 109 15.76 -10.81 -11.53
C LYS A 109 14.89 -11.47 -10.46
N GLU A 110 15.11 -11.14 -9.20
CA GLU A 110 14.41 -11.75 -8.05
C GLU A 110 13.18 -10.96 -7.61
N MET A 111 12.93 -9.80 -8.24
CA MET A 111 11.76 -9.01 -7.92
C MET A 111 10.49 -9.61 -8.53
N PRO A 112 9.44 -9.86 -7.72
CA PRO A 112 8.15 -10.20 -8.28
C PRO A 112 7.57 -8.98 -8.99
N VAL A 113 7.23 -9.13 -10.27
CA VAL A 113 6.74 -8.03 -11.10
C VAL A 113 5.41 -8.38 -11.76
N TYR A 114 4.70 -7.36 -12.23
CA TYR A 114 3.41 -7.49 -12.91
C TYR A 114 3.56 -7.83 -14.40
N ILE A 115 4.52 -7.18 -15.07
CA ILE A 115 4.76 -7.33 -16.51
C ILE A 115 6.10 -8.01 -16.69
N THR A 116 6.10 -9.28 -17.12
CA THR A 116 7.28 -10.16 -17.15
C THR A 116 7.99 -10.20 -18.49
N ALA A 117 7.24 -10.00 -19.59
CA ALA A 117 7.74 -9.95 -20.96
C ALA A 117 6.75 -9.18 -21.84
N ARG A 118 7.11 -8.95 -23.10
CA ARG A 118 6.20 -8.34 -24.08
C ARG A 118 4.85 -9.06 -24.10
N ARG A 119 3.77 -8.32 -23.75
CA ARG A 119 2.39 -8.81 -23.65
C ARG A 119 2.21 -10.04 -22.74
N THR A 120 3.07 -10.18 -21.74
CA THR A 120 3.03 -11.30 -20.79
C THR A 120 2.95 -10.76 -19.37
N TYR A 121 1.97 -11.25 -18.62
CA TYR A 121 1.59 -10.72 -17.32
C TYR A 121 1.66 -11.81 -16.25
N ASN A 122 2.12 -11.44 -15.05
CA ASN A 122 2.26 -12.37 -13.93
C ASN A 122 0.90 -12.56 -13.22
N GLU A 123 0.31 -13.73 -13.39
CA GLU A 123 -1.00 -14.04 -12.80
C GLU A 123 -0.98 -13.99 -11.27
N GLU A 124 0.10 -14.41 -10.60
CA GLU A 124 0.22 -14.32 -9.14
C GLU A 124 0.17 -12.85 -8.66
N ALA A 125 0.85 -11.95 -9.37
CA ALA A 125 0.81 -10.52 -9.11
C ALA A 125 -0.62 -9.96 -9.23
N PHE A 126 -1.31 -10.31 -10.32
CA PHE A 126 -2.68 -9.86 -10.54
C PHE A 126 -3.67 -10.50 -9.56
N GLN A 127 -3.46 -11.74 -9.10
CA GLN A 127 -4.25 -12.32 -8.02
C GLN A 127 -4.01 -11.61 -6.67
N CYS A 128 -2.82 -11.07 -6.43
CA CYS A 128 -2.59 -10.20 -5.29
C CYS A 128 -3.42 -8.91 -5.41
N LEU A 129 -3.40 -8.25 -6.56
CA LEU A 129 -4.23 -7.07 -6.82
C LEU A 129 -5.73 -7.38 -6.73
N ASP A 130 -6.16 -8.55 -7.21
CA ASP A 130 -7.55 -9.04 -7.06
C ASP A 130 -7.95 -9.07 -5.57
N ARG A 131 -7.09 -9.60 -4.69
CA ARG A 131 -7.33 -9.61 -3.23
C ARG A 131 -7.40 -8.21 -2.66
N VAL A 132 -6.48 -7.32 -3.05
CA VAL A 132 -6.49 -5.91 -2.59
C VAL A 132 -7.81 -5.24 -2.94
N ILE A 133 -8.26 -5.34 -4.19
CA ILE A 133 -9.53 -4.77 -4.64
C ILE A 133 -10.71 -5.39 -3.90
N ALA A 134 -10.75 -6.72 -3.74
CA ALA A 134 -11.84 -7.39 -3.05
C ALA A 134 -11.91 -6.99 -1.56
N LEU A 135 -10.77 -6.93 -0.86
CA LEU A 135 -10.73 -6.53 0.55
C LEU A 135 -11.06 -5.04 0.76
N SER A 136 -10.77 -4.20 -0.22
CA SER A 136 -11.14 -2.77 -0.16
C SER A 136 -12.64 -2.55 0.03
N HIS A 137 -13.49 -3.46 -0.47
CA HIS A 137 -14.93 -3.43 -0.20
C HIS A 137 -15.27 -3.63 1.28
N GLU A 138 -14.50 -4.46 2.00
CA GLU A 138 -14.75 -4.73 3.42
C GLU A 138 -14.37 -3.53 4.30
N TYR A 139 -13.30 -2.83 3.93
CA TYR A 139 -12.73 -1.73 4.72
C TYR A 139 -13.28 -0.36 4.34
N ASN A 140 -14.11 -0.27 3.30
CA ASN A 140 -14.60 1.00 2.76
C ASN A 140 -13.45 1.97 2.38
N VAL A 141 -12.40 1.44 1.75
CA VAL A 141 -11.22 2.19 1.27
C VAL A 141 -11.10 2.02 -0.23
N ARG A 142 -11.39 3.06 -1.01
CA ARG A 142 -11.28 3.01 -2.48
C ARG A 142 -9.83 3.13 -2.93
N LEU A 143 -9.53 2.62 -4.11
CA LEU A 143 -8.18 2.52 -4.64
C LEU A 143 -7.94 3.49 -5.80
N ILE A 144 -6.82 4.20 -5.75
CA ILE A 144 -6.22 4.89 -6.88
C ILE A 144 -5.09 3.98 -7.37
N ILE A 145 -5.14 3.56 -8.63
CA ILE A 145 -4.21 2.57 -9.18
C ILE A 145 -3.39 3.21 -10.30
N PRO A 146 -2.11 3.58 -10.06
CA PRO A 146 -1.20 4.02 -11.11
C PRO A 146 -0.78 2.83 -11.98
N PHE A 147 -0.80 3.00 -13.31
CA PHE A 147 -0.45 1.90 -14.20
C PHE A 147 1.05 1.62 -14.28
N ILE A 148 1.88 2.66 -14.39
CA ILE A 148 3.32 2.50 -14.65
C ILE A 148 4.10 3.66 -14.05
N ALA A 149 5.36 3.43 -13.65
CA ALA A 149 6.25 4.49 -13.17
C ALA A 149 7.08 5.10 -14.30
N SER A 150 7.44 6.37 -14.17
CA SER A 150 8.48 6.96 -15.00
C SER A 150 9.88 6.57 -14.53
N GLN A 151 10.01 6.25 -13.25
CA GLN A 151 11.25 5.90 -12.58
C GLN A 151 11.75 4.51 -13.01
N SER A 152 13.06 4.33 -12.89
CA SER A 152 13.76 3.08 -13.17
C SER A 152 14.89 2.88 -12.17
N PHE A 153 14.56 2.45 -10.96
CA PHE A 153 15.52 2.07 -9.93
C PHE A 153 15.06 0.80 -9.19
N GLY A 154 15.90 0.22 -8.33
CA GLY A 154 15.67 -1.08 -7.73
C GLY A 154 14.26 -1.25 -7.15
N GLY A 155 13.51 -2.23 -7.64
CA GLY A 155 12.14 -2.49 -7.23
C GLY A 155 11.06 -1.69 -7.96
N ILE A 156 11.41 -0.53 -8.53
CA ILE A 156 10.52 0.29 -9.34
C ILE A 156 11.07 0.34 -10.75
N ARG A 157 10.43 -0.37 -11.66
CA ARG A 157 10.77 -0.43 -13.07
C ARG A 157 9.53 -0.08 -13.88
N GLY A 158 9.70 0.75 -14.89
CA GLY A 158 8.55 1.34 -15.56
C GLY A 158 8.73 1.50 -17.06
N VAL A 159 8.57 2.72 -17.54
CA VAL A 159 8.44 3.06 -18.97
C VAL A 159 9.64 2.63 -19.82
N ASP A 160 10.85 2.67 -19.26
CA ASP A 160 12.06 2.27 -19.99
C ASP A 160 12.18 0.77 -20.15
N GLU A 161 11.89 0.03 -19.08
CA GLU A 161 11.85 -1.42 -19.12
C GLU A 161 10.72 -1.89 -20.01
N PHE A 162 9.56 -1.22 -19.99
CA PHE A 162 8.47 -1.53 -20.92
C PHE A 162 8.91 -1.36 -22.39
N SER A 163 9.64 -0.28 -22.69
CA SER A 163 10.22 -0.08 -24.04
C SER A 163 11.15 -1.22 -24.42
N THR A 164 12.04 -1.65 -23.51
CA THR A 164 13.00 -2.74 -23.78
C THR A 164 12.33 -4.09 -23.93
N LEU A 165 11.26 -4.38 -23.18
CA LEU A 165 10.44 -5.58 -23.37
C LEU A 165 9.75 -5.60 -24.74
N SER A 166 9.40 -4.45 -25.29
CA SER A 166 8.86 -4.29 -26.65
C SER A 166 9.95 -4.35 -27.74
N GLY A 167 11.22 -4.58 -27.37
CA GLY A 167 12.34 -4.67 -28.30
C GLY A 167 12.84 -3.30 -28.79
N LYS A 168 12.55 -2.22 -28.06
CA LYS A 168 12.90 -0.84 -28.43
C LYS A 168 13.88 -0.21 -27.42
N PRO A 169 14.62 0.81 -27.82
CA PRO A 169 15.49 1.55 -26.89
C PRO A 169 14.71 2.19 -25.73
N LYS A 170 15.38 2.42 -24.61
CA LYS A 170 14.88 3.27 -23.51
C LYS A 170 14.47 4.63 -24.06
N GLY A 171 13.38 5.19 -23.52
CA GLY A 171 12.79 6.45 -23.98
C GLY A 171 11.79 6.32 -25.15
N SER A 172 11.66 5.14 -25.76
CA SER A 172 10.70 4.90 -26.86
C SER A 172 9.23 4.89 -26.40
N PHE A 173 8.98 4.76 -25.12
CA PHE A 173 7.64 4.60 -24.52
C PHE A 173 6.64 5.66 -25.01
N TRP A 174 7.10 6.89 -25.13
CA TRP A 174 6.25 8.04 -25.41
C TRP A 174 5.87 8.22 -26.86
N THR A 175 6.68 7.71 -27.79
CA THR A 175 6.58 8.08 -29.23
C THR A 175 6.58 6.90 -30.19
N ASP A 176 7.06 5.72 -29.77
CA ASP A 176 7.10 4.56 -30.66
C ASP A 176 5.73 3.87 -30.74
N GLU A 177 5.17 3.73 -31.94
CA GLU A 177 3.82 3.19 -32.14
C GLU A 177 3.68 1.71 -31.76
N GLU A 178 4.75 0.90 -31.88
CA GLU A 178 4.71 -0.52 -31.45
C GLU A 178 4.69 -0.60 -29.92
N VAL A 179 5.48 0.23 -29.23
CA VAL A 179 5.46 0.30 -27.75
C VAL A 179 4.10 0.75 -27.28
N LYS A 180 3.51 1.77 -27.89
CA LYS A 180 2.15 2.23 -27.56
C LYS A 180 1.09 1.17 -27.85
N ALA A 181 1.27 0.38 -28.92
CA ALA A 181 0.37 -0.75 -29.21
C ALA A 181 0.49 -1.87 -28.18
N ASP A 182 1.70 -2.19 -27.70
CA ASP A 182 1.92 -3.14 -26.62
C ASP A 182 1.33 -2.63 -25.30
N TYR A 183 1.42 -1.31 -25.05
CA TYR A 183 0.82 -0.70 -23.87
C TYR A 183 -0.71 -0.70 -23.91
N ARG A 184 -1.32 -0.44 -25.06
CA ARG A 184 -2.78 -0.61 -25.22
C ARG A 184 -3.22 -2.05 -24.97
N HIS A 185 -2.42 -3.06 -25.40
CA HIS A 185 -2.71 -4.46 -25.07
C HIS A 185 -2.66 -4.72 -23.56
N PHE A 186 -1.72 -4.09 -22.83
CA PHE A 186 -1.68 -4.15 -21.36
C PHE A 186 -2.92 -3.49 -20.74
N LEU A 187 -3.34 -2.33 -21.21
CA LEU A 187 -4.55 -1.66 -20.76
C LEU A 187 -5.80 -2.51 -20.99
N ASP A 188 -5.92 -3.14 -22.17
CA ASP A 188 -7.03 -4.09 -22.46
C ASP A 188 -7.06 -5.26 -21.48
N PHE A 189 -5.89 -5.81 -21.14
CA PHE A 189 -5.78 -6.91 -20.19
C PHE A 189 -6.27 -6.49 -18.80
N ILE A 190 -5.75 -5.39 -18.24
CA ILE A 190 -6.08 -4.99 -16.87
C ILE A 190 -7.51 -4.48 -16.74
N LEU A 191 -7.98 -3.63 -17.66
CA LEU A 191 -9.32 -3.04 -17.58
C LEU A 191 -10.43 -4.09 -17.73
N ASN A 192 -10.21 -5.13 -18.55
CA ASN A 192 -11.16 -6.23 -18.75
C ASN A 192 -10.91 -7.43 -17.82
N ARG A 193 -9.94 -7.33 -16.90
CA ARG A 193 -9.68 -8.43 -15.95
C ARG A 193 -10.92 -8.66 -15.09
N LYS A 194 -11.32 -9.93 -14.99
CA LYS A 194 -12.31 -10.36 -14.02
C LYS A 194 -11.59 -10.75 -12.72
N ASN A 195 -11.88 -10.04 -11.66
CA ASN A 195 -11.31 -10.30 -10.34
C ASN A 195 -11.60 -11.74 -9.91
N THR A 196 -10.58 -12.49 -9.55
CA THR A 196 -10.69 -13.91 -9.19
C THR A 196 -11.32 -14.14 -7.82
N VAL A 197 -11.41 -13.11 -6.98
CA VAL A 197 -11.99 -13.18 -5.61
C VAL A 197 -13.45 -12.78 -5.61
N ASN A 198 -13.80 -11.58 -6.11
CA ASN A 198 -15.16 -11.06 -6.08
C ASN A 198 -15.94 -11.24 -7.39
N GLY A 199 -15.28 -11.64 -8.48
CA GLY A 199 -15.90 -11.92 -9.78
C GLY A 199 -16.31 -10.67 -10.57
N ILE A 200 -15.99 -9.46 -10.12
CA ILE A 200 -16.32 -8.20 -10.80
C ILE A 200 -15.23 -7.89 -11.85
N LEU A 201 -15.63 -7.38 -13.01
CA LEU A 201 -14.66 -6.81 -13.95
C LEU A 201 -14.06 -5.54 -13.36
N TYR A 202 -12.75 -5.34 -13.48
CA TYR A 202 -12.07 -4.16 -12.92
C TYR A 202 -12.73 -2.85 -13.37
N LYS A 203 -13.03 -2.72 -14.66
CA LYS A 203 -13.75 -1.55 -15.21
C LYS A 203 -15.17 -1.33 -14.69
N ASN A 204 -15.70 -2.22 -13.87
CA ASN A 204 -17.01 -2.13 -13.24
C ASN A 204 -16.93 -2.17 -11.71
N ASP A 205 -15.72 -2.23 -11.15
CA ASP A 205 -15.55 -2.41 -9.70
C ASP A 205 -15.54 -1.07 -8.96
N PRO A 206 -16.56 -0.74 -8.17
CA PRO A 206 -16.66 0.53 -7.48
C PRO A 206 -15.60 0.75 -6.37
N ALA A 207 -14.83 -0.28 -6.01
CA ALA A 207 -13.70 -0.11 -5.13
C ALA A 207 -12.55 0.66 -5.80
N ILE A 208 -12.50 0.70 -7.13
CA ILE A 208 -11.55 1.53 -7.86
C ILE A 208 -12.12 2.95 -7.94
N LEU A 209 -11.40 3.92 -7.35
CA LEU A 209 -11.77 5.33 -7.41
C LEU A 209 -11.44 5.90 -8.79
N CYS A 210 -10.21 5.68 -9.24
CA CYS A 210 -9.74 6.11 -10.55
C CYS A 210 -8.51 5.30 -10.99
N TRP A 211 -8.29 5.30 -12.29
CA TRP A 211 -7.02 4.90 -12.88
C TRP A 211 -6.10 6.12 -12.96
N GLN A 212 -4.85 5.94 -12.59
CA GLN A 212 -3.84 6.98 -12.80
C GLN A 212 -2.92 6.55 -13.94
N LEU A 213 -2.66 7.46 -14.89
CA LEU A 213 -1.85 7.15 -16.08
C LEU A 213 -0.47 6.60 -15.73
N GLY A 214 0.08 7.04 -14.62
CA GLY A 214 1.33 6.51 -14.08
C GLY A 214 1.81 7.28 -12.87
N ASN A 215 3.07 7.08 -12.50
CA ASN A 215 3.73 7.79 -11.42
C ASN A 215 4.78 8.76 -11.97
N GLU A 216 4.64 10.04 -11.62
CA GLU A 216 5.63 11.10 -11.76
C GLU A 216 6.32 11.18 -13.15
N PHE A 217 5.55 11.24 -14.22
CA PHE A 217 6.11 11.30 -15.58
C PHE A 217 7.05 12.48 -15.81
N GLY A 218 6.92 13.54 -15.02
CA GLY A 218 7.79 14.71 -15.05
C GLY A 218 9.13 14.55 -14.35
N SER A 219 9.34 13.48 -13.58
CA SER A 219 10.55 13.31 -12.78
C SER A 219 11.82 12.97 -13.58
N TYR A 220 11.70 12.69 -14.88
CA TYR A 220 12.74 12.02 -15.66
C TYR A 220 13.45 12.78 -16.80
N PRO A 221 13.16 14.07 -17.08
CA PRO A 221 13.79 14.71 -18.24
C PRO A 221 15.32 14.72 -18.22
N GLY A 222 15.91 14.91 -17.03
CA GLY A 222 17.36 15.04 -16.86
C GLY A 222 18.18 13.79 -17.15
N ASP A 223 17.66 12.63 -16.80
CA ASP A 223 18.39 11.34 -16.93
C ASP A 223 18.49 10.88 -18.39
N ARG A 224 17.72 11.48 -19.29
CA ARG A 224 17.70 11.16 -20.72
C ARG A 224 18.33 12.23 -21.61
N GLY A 225 18.95 13.25 -21.00
CA GLY A 225 19.59 14.34 -21.71
C GLY A 225 18.63 15.29 -22.44
N LEU A 226 17.32 15.19 -22.15
CA LEU A 226 16.30 16.09 -22.71
C LEU A 226 15.97 17.21 -21.72
N SER A 227 15.73 18.42 -22.23
CA SER A 227 15.15 19.51 -21.45
C SER A 227 13.66 19.26 -21.18
N TYR A 228 13.11 19.96 -20.19
CA TYR A 228 11.67 19.90 -19.90
C TYR A 228 10.81 20.31 -21.13
N ASP A 229 11.25 21.28 -21.88
CA ASP A 229 10.55 21.78 -23.07
C ASP A 229 10.50 20.72 -24.20
N GLU A 230 11.50 19.83 -24.27
CA GLU A 230 11.52 18.73 -25.24
C GLU A 230 10.72 17.52 -24.77
N TRP A 231 10.64 17.33 -23.48
CA TRP A 231 10.03 16.17 -22.85
C TRP A 231 8.52 16.33 -22.60
N SER A 232 8.09 17.44 -22.03
CA SER A 232 6.70 17.68 -21.62
C SER A 232 5.68 17.56 -22.78
N PRO A 233 5.96 18.01 -24.00
CA PRO A 233 5.05 17.79 -25.13
C PRO A 233 4.85 16.32 -25.50
N LYS A 234 5.88 15.48 -25.33
CA LYS A 234 5.79 14.03 -25.58
C LYS A 234 4.93 13.34 -24.54
N ILE A 235 5.12 13.68 -23.24
CA ILE A 235 4.26 13.19 -22.16
C ILE A 235 2.82 13.63 -22.41
N LEU A 236 2.59 14.87 -22.75
CA LEU A 236 1.24 15.40 -23.03
C LEU A 236 0.56 14.60 -24.14
N ALA A 237 1.20 14.48 -25.31
CA ALA A 237 0.64 13.75 -26.44
C ALA A 237 0.28 12.32 -26.10
N TRP A 238 1.19 11.62 -25.39
CA TRP A 238 0.97 10.25 -24.92
C TRP A 238 -0.17 10.19 -23.90
N SER A 239 -0.20 11.08 -22.92
CA SER A 239 -1.22 11.11 -21.87
C SER A 239 -2.63 11.30 -22.43
N LEU A 240 -2.80 12.24 -23.38
CA LEU A 240 -4.09 12.48 -24.04
C LEU A 240 -4.53 11.26 -24.88
N GLU A 241 -3.60 10.64 -25.63
CA GLU A 241 -3.88 9.47 -26.43
C GLU A 241 -4.31 8.27 -25.55
N MET A 242 -3.57 8.00 -24.47
CA MET A 242 -3.87 6.87 -23.59
C MET A 242 -5.12 7.11 -22.74
N ALA A 243 -5.37 8.35 -22.29
CA ALA A 243 -6.61 8.67 -21.60
C ALA A 243 -7.84 8.44 -22.50
N ALA A 244 -7.78 8.89 -23.77
CA ALA A 244 -8.84 8.62 -24.73
C ALA A 244 -9.05 7.12 -24.99
N TYR A 245 -7.94 6.36 -25.04
CA TYR A 245 -8.01 4.91 -25.19
C TYR A 245 -8.65 4.23 -23.99
N ILE A 246 -8.24 4.59 -22.77
CA ILE A 246 -8.79 4.04 -21.53
C ILE A 246 -10.30 4.35 -21.46
N LYS A 247 -10.73 5.57 -21.72
CA LYS A 247 -12.16 5.94 -21.72
C LYS A 247 -12.99 5.16 -22.73
N LYS A 248 -12.39 4.71 -23.84
CA LYS A 248 -13.06 3.83 -24.80
C LYS A 248 -13.29 2.42 -24.25
N VAL A 249 -12.36 1.88 -23.45
CA VAL A 249 -12.41 0.53 -22.86
C VAL A 249 -13.18 0.51 -21.54
N ASP A 250 -12.94 1.54 -20.72
CA ASP A 250 -13.56 1.77 -19.40
C ASP A 250 -14.20 3.17 -19.36
N PRO A 251 -15.46 3.30 -19.75
CA PRO A 251 -16.17 4.59 -19.67
C PRO A 251 -16.64 4.94 -18.25
N ASN A 252 -16.45 4.07 -17.28
CA ASN A 252 -17.02 4.21 -15.93
C ASN A 252 -16.09 4.95 -14.98
N HIS A 253 -14.81 4.61 -14.99
CA HIS A 253 -13.86 5.17 -14.02
C HIS A 253 -13.26 6.49 -14.48
N LEU A 254 -12.89 7.28 -13.47
CA LEU A 254 -12.14 8.53 -13.66
C LEU A 254 -10.69 8.22 -14.04
N ILE A 255 -10.08 9.14 -14.79
CA ILE A 255 -8.67 9.11 -15.16
C ILE A 255 -7.96 10.28 -14.50
N MET A 256 -6.93 9.97 -13.71
CA MET A 256 -6.03 10.93 -13.11
C MET A 256 -4.73 11.01 -13.92
N GLU A 257 -4.24 12.21 -14.14
CA GLU A 257 -2.97 12.44 -14.81
C GLU A 257 -1.77 12.01 -13.93
N ALA A 258 -0.55 12.04 -14.45
CA ALA A 258 0.64 11.53 -13.78
C ALA A 258 1.79 12.54 -13.66
N GLY A 259 1.52 13.84 -13.81
CA GLY A 259 2.52 14.88 -13.81
C GLY A 259 3.30 15.01 -15.13
N GLY A 260 4.14 16.04 -15.22
CA GLY A 260 5.09 16.25 -16.32
C GLY A 260 4.53 16.81 -17.61
N ALA A 261 3.23 16.95 -17.77
CA ALA A 261 2.57 17.53 -18.93
C ALA A 261 2.06 18.94 -18.64
N ASP A 262 1.79 19.71 -19.71
CA ASP A 262 1.20 21.05 -19.59
C ASP A 262 -0.18 20.99 -18.92
N ARG A 263 -0.30 21.57 -17.74
CA ARG A 263 -1.53 21.52 -16.92
C ARG A 263 -2.71 22.19 -17.63
N LYS A 264 -2.49 23.28 -18.37
CA LYS A 264 -3.56 23.96 -19.09
C LYS A 264 -4.17 23.07 -20.17
N ALA A 265 -3.34 22.31 -20.87
CA ALA A 265 -3.80 21.33 -21.85
C ALA A 265 -4.55 20.17 -21.19
N LEU A 266 -4.05 19.63 -20.06
CA LEU A 266 -4.71 18.59 -19.28
C LEU A 266 -6.09 19.04 -18.75
N LEU A 267 -6.19 20.30 -18.30
CA LEU A 267 -7.46 20.89 -17.85
C LEU A 267 -8.50 21.01 -18.98
N ALA A 268 -8.06 21.15 -20.22
CA ALA A 268 -8.93 21.29 -21.39
C ALA A 268 -9.36 19.93 -21.99
N ASP A 269 -8.64 18.84 -21.74
CA ASP A 269 -8.91 17.54 -22.34
C ASP A 269 -10.11 16.85 -21.66
N PRO A 270 -11.11 16.33 -22.42
CA PRO A 270 -12.31 15.73 -21.85
C PRO A 270 -12.08 14.34 -21.21
N ASN A 271 -10.97 13.68 -21.50
CA ASN A 271 -10.70 12.32 -21.04
C ASN A 271 -9.85 12.28 -19.75
N ILE A 272 -9.19 13.39 -19.41
CA ILE A 272 -8.52 13.54 -18.10
C ILE A 272 -9.54 14.12 -17.13
N ASP A 273 -9.80 13.45 -16.03
CA ASP A 273 -10.82 13.85 -15.05
C ASP A 273 -10.23 14.54 -13.82
N ILE A 274 -9.05 14.11 -13.36
CA ILE A 274 -8.45 14.56 -12.11
C ILE A 274 -7.04 15.06 -12.37
N ILE A 275 -6.71 16.22 -11.77
CA ILE A 275 -5.36 16.78 -11.73
C ILE A 275 -4.68 16.37 -10.43
N SER A 276 -3.41 16.04 -10.51
CA SER A 276 -2.58 15.47 -9.44
C SER A 276 -1.45 16.42 -9.07
N ASP A 277 -1.16 16.54 -7.77
CA ASP A 277 0.04 17.20 -7.25
C ASP A 277 0.76 16.28 -6.27
N HIS A 278 2.10 16.20 -6.40
CA HIS A 278 3.01 15.63 -5.41
C HIS A 278 3.76 16.77 -4.70
N LEU A 279 3.57 16.91 -3.39
CA LEU A 279 4.07 18.04 -2.62
C LEU A 279 5.01 17.60 -1.51
N TYR A 280 6.31 17.77 -1.72
CA TYR A 280 7.35 17.39 -0.79
C TYR A 280 8.26 18.57 -0.42
N GLU A 281 8.37 18.89 0.87
CA GLU A 281 9.26 19.95 1.36
C GLU A 281 10.72 19.59 1.11
N TYR A 282 11.07 18.33 1.31
CA TYR A 282 12.46 17.85 1.22
C TYR A 282 13.03 17.94 -0.19
N TRP A 283 12.27 17.50 -1.20
CA TRP A 283 12.72 17.45 -2.58
C TRP A 283 12.67 18.83 -3.28
N ASN A 284 11.81 19.69 -2.80
CA ASN A 284 11.53 20.96 -3.43
C ASN A 284 12.18 22.12 -2.66
N ARG A 285 13.49 22.22 -2.73
CA ARG A 285 14.24 23.34 -2.15
C ARG A 285 14.57 24.38 -3.22
N MET A 286 13.85 25.49 -3.25
CA MET A 286 14.18 26.64 -4.06
C MET A 286 15.09 27.60 -3.30
N GLY A 287 16.26 27.93 -3.88
CA GLY A 287 17.21 28.87 -3.30
C GLY A 287 17.72 28.47 -1.90
N GLY A 288 17.80 27.16 -1.61
CA GLY A 288 18.29 26.65 -0.32
C GLY A 288 17.28 26.73 0.83
N LYS A 289 16.04 27.17 0.57
CA LYS A 289 14.96 27.22 1.57
C LYS A 289 13.94 26.11 1.29
N PRO A 290 13.40 25.45 2.36
CA PRO A 290 12.28 24.52 2.20
C PRO A 290 11.07 25.23 1.56
N TRP A 291 10.35 24.51 0.69
CA TRP A 291 9.09 25.02 0.16
C TRP A 291 8.01 24.99 1.25
N GLN A 292 7.19 26.05 1.24
CA GLN A 292 5.93 26.02 1.96
C GLN A 292 4.87 25.39 1.05
N LEU A 293 4.31 24.26 1.47
CA LEU A 293 3.44 23.44 0.63
C LEU A 293 2.04 24.04 0.46
N SER A 294 1.52 24.70 1.49
CA SER A 294 0.19 25.32 1.47
C SER A 294 0.01 26.38 0.36
N PRO A 295 0.90 27.36 0.14
CA PRO A 295 0.79 28.29 -0.98
C PRO A 295 0.80 27.63 -2.35
N ILE A 296 1.56 26.54 -2.52
CA ILE A 296 1.62 25.79 -3.78
C ILE A 296 0.27 25.12 -4.03
N ALA A 297 -0.25 24.40 -3.03
CA ALA A 297 -1.55 23.74 -3.13
C ALA A 297 -2.69 24.74 -3.46
N LYS A 298 -2.66 25.96 -2.84
CA LYS A 298 -3.62 27.03 -3.15
C LYS A 298 -3.53 27.50 -4.58
N ALA A 299 -2.32 27.72 -5.10
CA ALA A 299 -2.13 28.14 -6.48
C ALA A 299 -2.65 27.07 -7.46
N SER A 300 -2.30 25.80 -7.25
CA SER A 300 -2.81 24.68 -8.05
C SER A 300 -4.34 24.59 -7.99
N ARG A 301 -4.92 24.82 -6.80
CA ARG A 301 -6.38 24.80 -6.63
C ARG A 301 -7.08 25.89 -7.44
N GLU A 302 -6.55 27.11 -7.44
CA GLU A 302 -7.12 28.21 -8.23
C GLU A 302 -7.08 27.93 -9.74
N GLU A 303 -6.03 27.25 -10.25
CA GLU A 303 -5.98 26.82 -11.65
C GLU A 303 -7.07 25.80 -12.02
N CYS A 304 -7.38 24.89 -11.09
CA CYS A 304 -8.35 23.80 -11.28
C CYS A 304 -9.80 24.20 -10.99
N LYS A 305 -10.02 25.30 -10.26
CA LYS A 305 -11.31 25.74 -9.73
C LYS A 305 -12.39 25.87 -10.82
N GLY A 306 -13.51 25.20 -10.57
CA GLY A 306 -14.64 25.14 -11.50
C GLY A 306 -14.40 24.33 -12.77
N LYS A 307 -13.24 23.70 -12.93
CA LYS A 307 -12.86 22.93 -14.12
C LYS A 307 -12.78 21.44 -13.83
N LYS A 308 -11.81 21.05 -12.98
CA LYS A 308 -11.55 19.63 -12.62
C LYS A 308 -11.18 19.49 -11.16
N PRO A 309 -11.46 18.32 -10.54
CA PRO A 309 -10.94 17.98 -9.23
C PRO A 309 -9.41 18.06 -9.19
N LEU A 310 -8.87 18.68 -8.13
CA LEU A 310 -7.46 18.63 -7.78
C LEU A 310 -7.28 17.69 -6.59
N MET A 311 -6.31 16.79 -6.68
CA MET A 311 -5.89 15.89 -5.62
C MET A 311 -4.42 16.10 -5.29
N VAL A 312 -4.06 16.13 -4.01
CA VAL A 312 -2.66 16.01 -3.57
C VAL A 312 -2.43 14.55 -3.22
N ASP A 313 -2.20 13.73 -4.24
CA ASP A 313 -2.15 12.27 -4.09
C ASP A 313 -0.83 11.73 -3.54
N GLU A 314 0.17 12.61 -3.39
CA GLU A 314 1.34 12.38 -2.54
C GLU A 314 1.77 13.67 -1.83
N PHE A 315 1.97 13.58 -0.53
CA PHE A 315 2.67 14.60 0.24
C PHE A 315 3.38 13.99 1.45
N GLY A 316 4.43 14.65 1.93
CA GLY A 316 5.20 14.14 3.07
C GLY A 316 6.58 14.77 3.13
N LEU A 317 7.53 14.07 3.77
CA LEU A 317 8.95 14.45 3.83
C LEU A 317 9.15 15.90 4.24
N GLY A 318 8.40 16.35 5.22
CA GLY A 318 8.39 17.75 5.65
C GLY A 318 8.30 17.86 7.17
N SER A 319 8.50 19.09 7.64
CA SER A 319 8.26 19.43 9.04
C SER A 319 6.79 19.23 9.41
N THR A 320 6.53 18.79 10.63
CA THR A 320 5.17 18.59 11.15
C THR A 320 4.28 19.82 10.90
N GLU A 321 4.83 21.02 11.09
CA GLU A 321 4.10 22.27 10.91
C GLU A 321 3.72 22.53 9.45
N ASN A 322 4.63 22.29 8.48
CA ASN A 322 4.35 22.47 7.06
C ASN A 322 3.31 21.47 6.57
N LEU A 323 3.41 20.22 7.03
CA LEU A 323 2.42 19.18 6.72
C LEU A 323 1.05 19.47 7.35
N ARG A 324 1.01 19.99 8.59
CA ARG A 324 -0.22 20.43 9.24
C ARG A 324 -0.92 21.54 8.46
N GLU A 325 -0.18 22.57 8.04
CA GLU A 325 -0.74 23.65 7.22
C GLU A 325 -1.22 23.17 5.86
N LEU A 326 -0.52 22.23 5.22
CA LEU A 326 -0.97 21.61 3.97
C LEU A 326 -2.29 20.85 4.15
N MET A 327 -2.38 19.97 5.17
CA MET A 327 -3.60 19.19 5.44
C MET A 327 -4.80 20.12 5.69
N LYS A 328 -4.61 21.18 6.48
CA LYS A 328 -5.62 22.22 6.68
C LYS A 328 -6.02 22.89 5.36
N THR A 329 -5.06 23.22 4.52
CA THR A 329 -5.31 23.83 3.19
C THR A 329 -6.12 22.90 2.28
N ILE A 330 -5.79 21.60 2.23
CA ILE A 330 -6.56 20.60 1.47
C ILE A 330 -8.03 20.63 1.89
N ARG A 331 -8.31 20.71 3.19
CA ARG A 331 -9.67 20.80 3.69
C ARG A 331 -10.36 22.13 3.34
N GLU A 332 -9.70 23.25 3.62
CA GLU A 332 -10.32 24.60 3.54
C GLU A 332 -10.50 25.10 2.11
N GLU A 333 -9.58 24.75 1.21
CA GLU A 333 -9.64 25.17 -0.21
C GLU A 333 -10.45 24.21 -1.09
N ASN A 334 -11.16 23.22 -0.50
CA ASN A 334 -11.94 22.22 -1.24
C ASN A 334 -11.10 21.45 -2.27
N ILE A 335 -9.85 21.10 -1.95
CA ILE A 335 -9.09 20.09 -2.66
C ILE A 335 -9.74 18.73 -2.34
N VAL A 336 -9.98 17.89 -3.36
CA VAL A 336 -10.87 16.72 -3.20
C VAL A 336 -10.27 15.62 -2.34
N GLY A 337 -8.94 15.51 -2.28
CA GLY A 337 -8.26 14.52 -1.44
C GLY A 337 -6.80 14.84 -1.21
N GLY A 338 -6.25 14.21 -0.16
CA GLY A 338 -4.84 14.24 0.18
C GLY A 338 -4.35 12.92 0.74
N LEU A 339 -3.20 12.41 0.26
CA LEU A 339 -2.61 11.17 0.71
C LEU A 339 -1.17 11.40 1.18
N MET A 340 -0.93 11.19 2.47
CA MET A 340 0.42 11.29 3.02
C MET A 340 1.23 10.04 2.70
N TRP A 341 2.44 10.22 2.20
CA TRP A 341 3.40 9.17 1.89
C TRP A 341 4.14 8.76 3.14
N SER A 342 4.09 7.49 3.60
CA SER A 342 3.22 6.40 3.20
C SER A 342 3.04 5.39 4.34
N ILE A 343 1.92 4.67 4.40
CA ILE A 343 1.71 3.62 5.37
C ILE A 343 2.58 2.40 5.05
N ARG A 344 3.08 1.77 6.12
CA ARG A 344 3.67 0.44 6.11
C ARG A 344 2.93 -0.43 7.12
N GLY A 345 2.59 -1.65 6.72
CA GLY A 345 1.87 -2.60 7.56
C GLY A 345 2.79 -3.51 8.36
N HIS A 346 2.20 -4.31 9.22
CA HIS A 346 2.88 -5.43 9.85
C HIS A 346 3.31 -6.46 8.81
N ARG A 347 4.38 -7.19 9.14
CA ARG A 347 4.89 -8.31 8.37
C ARG A 347 4.24 -9.62 8.82
N ARG A 348 3.96 -10.52 7.87
CA ARG A 348 3.44 -11.87 8.18
C ARG A 348 4.38 -12.71 9.05
N ASP A 349 5.67 -12.42 9.02
CA ASP A 349 6.74 -13.10 9.76
C ASP A 349 7.17 -12.33 11.02
N GLY A 350 6.45 -11.28 11.40
CA GLY A 350 6.59 -10.51 12.63
C GLY A 350 7.26 -9.15 12.43
N GLY A 351 6.90 -8.19 13.29
CA GLY A 351 7.35 -6.80 13.20
C GLY A 351 6.69 -6.04 12.05
N TRP A 352 7.33 -4.97 11.60
CA TRP A 352 6.82 -4.01 10.63
C TRP A 352 7.67 -3.94 9.36
N TYR A 353 7.06 -3.50 8.26
CA TYR A 353 7.78 -2.99 7.11
C TYR A 353 8.23 -1.56 7.35
N TYR A 354 9.43 -1.23 6.85
CA TYR A 354 9.98 0.12 6.91
C TYR A 354 10.38 0.57 5.51
N HIS A 355 10.36 1.86 5.31
CA HIS A 355 10.78 2.49 4.07
C HIS A 355 11.65 3.70 4.37
N ASN A 356 12.67 3.91 3.56
CA ASN A 356 13.60 5.02 3.66
C ASN A 356 13.78 5.67 2.30
N GLU A 357 13.59 6.97 2.26
CA GLU A 357 13.87 7.79 1.09
C GLU A 357 14.84 8.92 1.41
N GLY A 358 15.67 9.30 0.42
CA GLY A 358 16.57 10.43 0.54
C GLY A 358 17.76 10.25 1.49
N GLY A 359 18.07 9.00 1.87
CA GLY A 359 19.30 8.66 2.60
C GLY A 359 19.32 8.96 4.10
N THR A 360 18.41 9.78 4.62
CA THR A 360 18.38 10.17 6.04
C THR A 360 16.98 10.24 6.64
N THR A 361 15.92 10.06 5.85
CA THR A 361 14.54 10.23 6.30
C THR A 361 13.79 8.91 6.21
N VAL A 362 13.18 8.47 7.30
CA VAL A 362 12.28 7.33 7.32
C VAL A 362 10.88 7.82 6.95
N ASN A 363 10.30 7.30 5.86
CA ASN A 363 8.97 7.64 5.39
C ASN A 363 8.01 6.49 5.57
N SER A 364 7.94 6.00 6.79
CA SER A 364 7.06 4.91 7.16
C SER A 364 6.12 5.38 8.24
N PHE A 365 4.83 5.27 8.00
CA PHE A 365 3.82 5.51 9.01
C PHE A 365 3.17 4.20 9.41
N HIS A 366 3.19 3.93 10.71
CA HIS A 366 2.69 2.70 11.33
C HIS A 366 1.51 3.06 12.24
N VAL A 367 0.33 2.58 11.98
CA VAL A 367 -0.85 2.96 12.75
C VAL A 367 -0.97 2.10 14.01
N PRO A 368 -0.90 2.70 15.23
CA PRO A 368 -1.18 4.09 15.61
C PRO A 368 0.02 5.05 15.65
N GLY A 369 1.21 4.61 15.28
CA GLY A 369 2.44 5.38 15.31
C GLY A 369 3.34 5.04 16.47
N PHE A 370 4.64 5.23 16.27
CA PHE A 370 5.66 5.06 17.29
C PHE A 370 6.14 6.42 17.81
N THR A 371 6.45 6.48 19.08
CA THR A 371 6.93 7.70 19.73
C THR A 371 8.43 7.90 19.62
N ALA A 372 9.17 6.90 19.15
CA ALA A 372 10.63 6.86 19.18
C ALA A 372 11.32 7.62 18.03
N GLY A 373 10.55 8.23 17.13
CA GLY A 373 11.13 8.91 15.97
C GLY A 373 11.55 10.34 16.28
N TYR A 374 12.81 10.58 16.60
CA TYR A 374 13.35 11.94 16.58
C TYR A 374 13.65 12.47 15.16
N VAL A 375 13.37 11.69 14.13
CA VAL A 375 13.48 12.09 12.73
C VAL A 375 12.20 12.76 12.24
N TYR A 376 11.03 12.31 12.69
CA TYR A 376 9.73 12.93 12.48
C TYR A 376 8.76 12.52 13.60
N GLU A 377 7.77 13.37 13.86
CA GLU A 377 6.79 13.17 14.92
C GLU A 377 5.64 12.26 14.41
N GLU A 378 5.91 10.97 14.24
CA GLU A 378 4.98 10.03 13.61
C GLU A 378 3.60 10.02 14.26
N THR A 379 3.53 9.79 15.55
CA THR A 379 2.25 9.76 16.29
C THR A 379 1.48 11.08 16.14
N ARG A 380 2.15 12.21 16.27
CA ARG A 380 1.52 13.52 16.13
C ARG A 380 1.02 13.77 14.70
N LEU A 381 1.79 13.39 13.68
CA LEU A 381 1.37 13.52 12.29
C LEU A 381 0.15 12.64 11.98
N LEU A 382 0.11 11.42 12.49
CA LEU A 382 -1.04 10.53 12.33
C LEU A 382 -2.29 11.03 13.05
N ASP A 383 -2.16 11.64 14.24
CA ASP A 383 -3.26 12.27 14.96
C ASP A 383 -3.80 13.48 14.20
N LEU A 384 -2.92 14.32 13.65
CA LEU A 384 -3.31 15.44 12.79
C LEU A 384 -4.01 14.95 11.53
N LEU A 385 -3.42 13.98 10.83
CA LEU A 385 -4.00 13.38 9.63
C LEU A 385 -5.39 12.78 9.92
N ARG A 386 -5.52 12.04 11.03
CA ARG A 386 -6.78 11.46 11.44
C ARG A 386 -7.82 12.54 11.70
N THR A 387 -7.48 13.59 12.41
CA THR A 387 -8.38 14.73 12.67
C THR A 387 -8.86 15.33 11.35
N GLU A 388 -7.97 15.66 10.43
CA GLU A 388 -8.31 16.25 9.14
C GLU A 388 -9.10 15.29 8.23
N ALA A 389 -8.85 13.97 8.31
CA ALA A 389 -9.60 12.95 7.57
C ALA A 389 -11.09 12.88 7.94
N PHE A 390 -11.43 13.21 9.18
CA PHE A 390 -12.84 13.34 9.59
C PHE A 390 -13.39 14.73 9.28
N LEU A 391 -12.67 15.79 9.61
CA LEU A 391 -13.11 17.17 9.38
C LEU A 391 -13.34 17.50 7.89
N ILE A 392 -12.57 16.94 6.97
CA ILE A 392 -12.76 17.14 5.52
C ILE A 392 -14.14 16.66 5.05
N ARG A 393 -14.75 15.74 5.78
CA ARG A 393 -16.10 15.21 5.54
C ARG A 393 -17.18 15.95 6.35
N GLY A 394 -16.79 16.94 7.14
CA GLY A 394 -17.71 17.69 8.03
C GLY A 394 -18.21 16.90 9.23
N ILE A 395 -17.45 15.91 9.70
CA ILE A 395 -17.79 15.10 10.89
C ILE A 395 -16.66 15.13 11.92
N GLU A 396 -17.01 14.94 13.18
CA GLU A 396 -16.04 14.82 14.26
C GLU A 396 -15.31 13.46 14.22
N PRO A 397 -14.04 13.40 14.66
CA PRO A 397 -13.31 12.15 14.74
C PRO A 397 -14.02 11.12 15.64
N GLU A 398 -14.21 9.92 15.11
CA GLU A 398 -14.80 8.81 15.86
C GLU A 398 -13.86 8.38 17.02
N PRO A 399 -14.37 7.74 18.09
CA PRO A 399 -13.52 7.15 19.12
C PRO A 399 -12.52 6.13 18.52
N VAL A 400 -11.34 6.05 19.10
CA VAL A 400 -10.34 5.04 18.71
C VAL A 400 -10.90 3.64 18.98
N ALA A 401 -10.78 2.74 18.01
CA ALA A 401 -11.20 1.35 18.15
C ALA A 401 -10.11 0.49 18.81
N LYS A 402 -10.51 -0.55 19.55
CA LYS A 402 -9.59 -1.55 20.11
C LYS A 402 -8.77 -2.22 19.01
N PRO A 403 -7.53 -2.70 19.32
CA PRO A 403 -6.74 -3.44 18.35
C PRO A 403 -7.44 -4.73 17.89
N THR A 404 -7.33 -5.05 16.60
CA THR A 404 -7.90 -6.26 16.00
C THR A 404 -7.20 -6.59 14.69
N PRO A 405 -7.11 -7.87 14.28
CA PRO A 405 -7.48 -9.10 15.00
C PRO A 405 -6.59 -9.36 16.23
N ALA A 406 -6.85 -10.42 16.95
CA ALA A 406 -5.91 -10.89 17.97
C ALA A 406 -4.54 -11.18 17.35
N PRO A 407 -3.42 -10.89 18.02
CA PRO A 407 -2.09 -11.14 17.48
C PRO A 407 -1.85 -12.65 17.30
N VAL A 408 -0.84 -13.01 16.52
CA VAL A 408 -0.40 -14.41 16.37
C VAL A 408 1.02 -14.53 16.90
N LEU A 409 1.19 -15.20 18.04
CA LEU A 409 2.49 -15.42 18.65
C LEU A 409 3.24 -16.54 17.95
N MET A 410 4.51 -16.30 17.64
CA MET A 410 5.39 -17.24 16.93
C MET A 410 6.73 -17.36 17.63
N GLN A 411 7.33 -18.55 17.61
CA GLN A 411 8.71 -18.75 18.05
C GLN A 411 9.68 -18.33 16.95
N LYS A 412 10.75 -17.66 17.35
CA LYS A 412 11.85 -17.29 16.47
C LYS A 412 13.18 -17.53 17.20
N GLY A 413 13.93 -18.55 16.76
CA GLY A 413 15.12 -18.96 17.52
C GLY A 413 14.79 -19.21 18.99
N ASP A 414 15.53 -18.58 19.89
CA ASP A 414 15.32 -18.66 21.34
C ASP A 414 14.32 -17.66 21.91
N GLY A 415 13.75 -16.81 21.06
CA GLY A 415 12.81 -15.76 21.45
C GLY A 415 11.46 -15.86 20.74
N PHE A 416 10.76 -14.73 20.76
CA PHE A 416 9.41 -14.60 20.23
C PHE A 416 9.35 -13.48 19.21
N THR A 417 8.53 -13.70 18.23
CA THR A 417 8.00 -12.67 17.32
C THR A 417 6.48 -12.84 17.21
N TRP A 418 5.79 -11.89 16.59
CA TRP A 418 4.35 -12.02 16.40
C TRP A 418 3.85 -11.21 15.20
N ARG A 419 2.77 -11.70 14.61
CA ARG A 419 1.92 -10.87 13.75
C ARG A 419 1.13 -9.95 14.64
N GLY A 420 1.28 -8.64 14.43
CA GLY A 420 0.66 -7.63 15.26
C GLY A 420 -0.85 -7.55 15.08
N SER A 421 -1.48 -6.78 15.97
CA SER A 421 -2.88 -6.39 15.87
C SER A 421 -2.96 -4.98 15.31
N THR A 422 -3.69 -4.76 14.23
CA THR A 422 -3.87 -3.42 13.65
C THR A 422 -4.36 -2.43 14.70
N GLY A 423 -3.61 -1.35 14.90
CA GLY A 423 -3.92 -0.31 15.88
C GLY A 423 -3.48 -0.61 17.31
N ALA A 424 -2.66 -1.64 17.55
CA ALA A 424 -2.02 -1.85 18.85
C ALA A 424 -0.85 -0.87 19.04
N ALA A 425 -0.81 -0.21 20.19
CA ALA A 425 0.31 0.66 20.57
C ALA A 425 1.37 -0.08 21.39
N SER A 426 1.00 -1.17 22.04
CA SER A 426 1.91 -2.03 22.80
C SER A 426 1.31 -3.40 23.01
N TYR A 427 2.14 -4.32 23.55
CA TYR A 427 1.74 -5.70 23.81
C TYR A 427 2.05 -6.12 25.25
N THR A 428 1.26 -7.08 25.74
CA THR A 428 1.48 -7.77 27.01
C THR A 428 1.64 -9.25 26.73
N ILE A 429 2.76 -9.83 27.19
CA ILE A 429 3.00 -11.27 27.13
C ILE A 429 2.78 -11.91 28.49
N GLU A 430 2.08 -13.06 28.49
CA GLU A 430 1.81 -13.88 29.69
C GLU A 430 2.42 -15.26 29.50
N ARG A 431 2.83 -15.87 30.63
CA ARG A 431 3.39 -17.19 30.70
C ARG A 431 2.66 -18.06 31.73
N ALA A 432 2.57 -19.35 31.45
CA ALA A 432 2.11 -20.37 32.39
C ALA A 432 2.96 -21.67 32.30
N GLU A 433 2.87 -22.55 33.30
CA GLU A 433 3.47 -23.89 33.25
C GLU A 433 2.49 -24.96 32.71
N ASN A 434 1.22 -24.55 32.49
CA ASN A 434 0.19 -25.38 31.87
C ASN A 434 -0.57 -24.56 30.81
N ALA A 435 -1.09 -25.24 29.79
CA ALA A 435 -1.79 -24.60 28.68
C ALA A 435 -3.03 -23.78 29.12
N ASP A 436 -3.67 -24.19 30.20
CA ASP A 436 -4.87 -23.51 30.75
C ASP A 436 -4.55 -22.51 31.88
N GLY A 437 -3.28 -22.31 32.21
CA GLY A 437 -2.82 -21.42 33.28
C GLY A 437 -2.53 -22.13 34.60
N PRO A 438 -2.44 -21.44 35.72
CA PRO A 438 -2.69 -19.99 35.84
C PRO A 438 -1.67 -19.13 35.09
N TRP A 439 -2.15 -18.10 34.44
CA TRP A 439 -1.34 -17.16 33.64
C TRP A 439 -0.70 -16.07 34.51
N LYS A 440 0.57 -15.81 34.26
CA LYS A 440 1.33 -14.76 34.91
C LYS A 440 1.85 -13.81 33.88
N VAL A 441 1.59 -12.51 34.08
CA VAL A 441 2.16 -11.44 33.26
C VAL A 441 3.69 -11.50 33.35
N LEU A 442 4.33 -11.62 32.22
CA LEU A 442 5.79 -11.67 32.09
C LEU A 442 6.37 -10.31 31.72
N ALA A 443 5.77 -9.64 30.77
CA ALA A 443 6.15 -8.29 30.39
C ALA A 443 4.94 -7.50 29.85
N VAL A 444 5.00 -6.19 29.99
CA VAL A 444 4.01 -5.22 29.52
C VAL A 444 4.71 -4.10 28.74
N GLY A 445 3.97 -3.40 27.87
CA GLY A 445 4.51 -2.29 27.12
C GLY A 445 5.53 -2.71 26.06
N LEU A 446 5.47 -3.97 25.59
CA LEU A 446 6.31 -4.44 24.51
C LEU A 446 5.91 -3.75 23.23
N GLU A 447 6.88 -3.35 22.43
CA GLU A 447 6.69 -2.81 21.10
C GLU A 447 7.05 -3.87 20.05
N ASP A 448 6.38 -3.85 18.92
CA ASP A 448 6.69 -4.70 17.77
C ASP A 448 7.49 -3.94 16.67
N SER A 449 7.95 -2.75 17.00
CA SER A 449 8.90 -2.01 16.20
C SER A 449 10.33 -2.45 16.50
N VAL A 450 11.16 -2.49 15.47
CA VAL A 450 12.58 -2.82 15.57
C VAL A 450 13.42 -1.74 14.92
N ILE A 451 13.10 -0.50 15.16
CA ILE A 451 14.02 0.57 14.79
C ILE A 451 15.09 0.65 15.88
N ALA A 452 16.14 -0.13 15.73
CA ALA A 452 17.27 -0.07 16.66
C ALA A 452 18.10 1.20 16.48
N ASP A 453 18.23 1.71 15.26
CA ASP A 453 18.98 2.94 14.97
C ASP A 453 18.57 3.53 13.62
N VAL A 454 17.75 4.56 13.64
CA VAL A 454 17.34 5.31 12.42
C VAL A 454 18.44 6.21 11.86
N THR A 455 19.54 6.40 12.56
CA THR A 455 20.64 7.27 12.14
C THR A 455 21.76 6.51 11.41
N ASN A 456 21.78 5.19 11.49
CA ASN A 456 22.85 4.37 10.92
C ASN A 456 22.31 3.20 10.10
N TYR A 457 21.87 3.47 8.88
CA TYR A 457 21.29 2.51 7.95
C TYR A 457 22.20 1.34 7.58
N GLU A 458 23.50 1.53 7.64
CA GLU A 458 24.46 0.48 7.29
C GLU A 458 24.55 -0.60 8.37
N HIS A 459 24.11 -0.28 9.59
CA HIS A 459 24.20 -1.14 10.76
C HIS A 459 22.84 -1.55 11.34
N THR A 460 21.72 -1.05 10.78
CA THR A 460 20.41 -1.57 11.15
C THR A 460 20.34 -3.04 10.76
N PRO A 461 20.02 -3.97 11.70
CA PRO A 461 19.83 -5.36 11.35
C PRO A 461 18.89 -5.43 10.17
N GLN A 462 19.29 -6.11 9.10
CA GLN A 462 18.45 -6.22 7.91
C GLN A 462 17.14 -6.85 8.35
N ALA A 463 16.04 -6.15 8.19
CA ALA A 463 14.71 -6.63 8.56
C ALA A 463 14.27 -7.90 7.78
N SER A 464 15.10 -8.40 6.86
CA SER A 464 14.98 -9.72 6.24
C SER A 464 15.17 -10.88 7.22
N GLU A 465 15.85 -10.64 8.34
CA GLU A 465 15.88 -11.60 9.43
C GLU A 465 14.70 -11.26 10.33
N ALA A 466 13.65 -12.07 10.29
CA ALA A 466 12.49 -11.93 11.15
C ALA A 466 12.94 -11.61 12.56
N THR A 467 12.53 -10.47 13.05
CA THR A 467 13.09 -9.90 14.25
C THR A 467 12.54 -10.59 15.46
N ILE A 468 13.42 -10.92 16.39
CA ILE A 468 13.01 -11.36 17.71
C ILE A 468 12.56 -10.11 18.48
N LEU A 469 11.29 -10.10 18.86
CA LEU A 469 10.67 -8.94 19.54
C LEU A 469 10.75 -9.08 21.06
N TYR A 470 10.92 -10.29 21.58
CA TYR A 470 11.03 -10.54 23.01
C TYR A 470 11.81 -11.80 23.33
N TYR A 471 12.61 -11.77 24.40
CA TYR A 471 13.29 -12.91 25.00
C TYR A 471 12.80 -13.12 26.43
N ASP A 472 12.47 -14.37 26.79
CA ASP A 472 12.24 -14.74 28.19
C ASP A 472 13.52 -15.34 28.77
N GLU A 473 14.36 -14.52 29.36
CA GLU A 473 15.61 -14.92 30.00
C GLU A 473 15.40 -15.75 31.29
N SER A 474 14.17 -15.79 31.80
CA SER A 474 13.83 -16.51 33.05
C SER A 474 13.44 -17.97 32.83
N ARG A 475 13.48 -18.48 31.58
CA ARG A 475 13.23 -19.88 31.26
C ARG A 475 14.26 -20.80 31.92
N LYS A 476 13.79 -21.91 32.44
CA LYS A 476 14.65 -22.94 33.01
C LYS A 476 14.78 -24.10 32.01
N PRO A 477 15.98 -24.61 31.76
CA PRO A 477 16.18 -25.76 30.88
C PRO A 477 15.35 -26.99 31.31
N GLY A 478 14.72 -27.65 30.34
CA GLY A 478 13.94 -28.86 30.57
C GLY A 478 12.54 -28.65 31.13
N ILE A 479 12.08 -27.42 31.26
CA ILE A 479 10.71 -27.10 31.66
C ILE A 479 9.97 -26.53 30.44
N SER A 480 8.79 -27.09 30.12
CA SER A 480 7.87 -26.53 29.14
C SER A 480 7.13 -25.33 29.71
N TYR A 481 7.07 -24.26 28.94
CA TYR A 481 6.27 -23.08 29.25
C TYR A 481 5.29 -22.79 28.15
N PHE A 482 4.15 -22.24 28.52
CA PHE A 482 3.09 -21.80 27.61
C PHE A 482 3.02 -20.28 27.62
N TYR A 483 2.86 -19.69 26.45
CA TYR A 483 2.84 -18.24 26.27
C TYR A 483 1.62 -17.80 25.48
N ARG A 484 1.11 -16.62 25.80
CA ARG A 484 0.10 -15.92 25.03
C ARG A 484 0.36 -14.42 25.06
N LEU A 485 -0.19 -13.71 24.07
CA LEU A 485 0.04 -12.28 23.85
C LEU A 485 -1.28 -11.58 23.60
N LYS A 486 -1.39 -10.31 24.00
CA LYS A 486 -2.46 -9.39 23.59
C LYS A 486 -1.90 -8.03 23.26
N GLY A 487 -2.49 -7.35 22.25
CA GLY A 487 -2.20 -5.97 21.90
C GLY A 487 -3.11 -5.01 22.66
N SER A 488 -2.63 -3.80 22.93
CA SER A 488 -3.37 -2.77 23.68
C SER A 488 -3.23 -1.41 23.02
N ASN A 489 -4.25 -0.57 23.16
CA ASN A 489 -4.22 0.86 22.89
C ASN A 489 -5.11 1.61 23.88
N VAL A 490 -5.33 2.93 23.69
CA VAL A 490 -6.14 3.76 24.58
C VAL A 490 -7.61 3.30 24.70
N ALA A 491 -8.12 2.51 23.74
CA ALA A 491 -9.48 1.97 23.76
C ALA A 491 -9.58 0.62 24.48
N GLY A 492 -8.44 0.00 24.84
CA GLY A 492 -8.37 -1.28 25.53
C GLY A 492 -7.60 -2.36 24.76
N ASP A 493 -7.83 -3.60 25.14
CA ASP A 493 -7.07 -4.76 24.67
C ASP A 493 -7.75 -5.46 23.50
N SER A 494 -6.91 -6.09 22.65
CA SER A 494 -7.34 -7.10 21.67
C SER A 494 -7.76 -8.41 22.38
N GLY A 495 -8.20 -9.40 21.59
CA GLY A 495 -8.20 -10.79 22.05
C GLY A 495 -6.79 -11.31 22.30
N PHE A 496 -6.67 -12.41 23.09
CA PHE A 496 -5.39 -13.12 23.22
C PHE A 496 -5.02 -13.85 21.93
N SER A 497 -3.72 -13.98 21.69
CA SER A 497 -3.14 -14.80 20.65
C SER A 497 -3.44 -16.29 20.85
N ASN A 498 -2.98 -17.10 19.90
CA ASN A 498 -2.75 -18.53 20.14
C ASN A 498 -1.87 -18.76 21.37
N VAL A 499 -2.03 -19.89 22.03
CA VAL A 499 -1.10 -20.37 23.05
C VAL A 499 0.06 -21.07 22.34
N LEU A 500 1.29 -20.66 22.68
CA LEU A 500 2.53 -21.23 22.16
C LEU A 500 3.28 -21.96 23.25
N GLU A 501 3.55 -23.25 23.04
CA GLU A 501 4.41 -24.06 23.94
C GLU A 501 5.87 -23.96 23.51
N ILE A 502 6.77 -23.70 24.48
CA ILE A 502 8.23 -23.72 24.27
C ILE A 502 8.84 -24.66 25.32
N LYS A 503 9.64 -25.60 24.84
CA LYS A 503 10.34 -26.61 25.65
C LYS A 503 11.77 -26.18 25.97
#